data_b754b028ace03939d8bd8902b5cd9eb5
#
_entry.id   b754b028ace03939d8bd8902b5cd9eb5
#
_cell.length_a   1.000
_cell.length_b   1.000
_cell.length_c   1.000
_cell.angle_alpha   90.00
_cell.angle_beta   90.00
_cell.angle_gamma   90.00
#
_symmetry.space_group_name_H-M   'P 1'
#
loop_
_entity.id
_entity.type
_entity.pdbx_description
1 polymer ?
#
loop_
_entity_poly.entity_id
_entity_poly.type
_entity_poly.pdbx_seq_one_letter_code
_entity_poly.pdbx_strand_id
1 'polypeptide(L)'
;VGLCMHSGFWEAVRRVIFHGRKLSRKEKRSLLLSLTVGAVYILAVLCLALGPWGIVRSITGGLKNSPLSEGVSYLLSLGLGIMAIIYGYSIDLYRTDRDIIKGMSYSFVRFSGYCVTLFFVIQLFTSLHYTGLDSFFGLSSEGFTILYTLCSILPLFVGGNKLK
;
A
#
# COMPACT_ATOMS: atom_id res chain seq x y z
N VAL A 1 -1.37 3.58 0.15
CA VAL A 1 -2.78 3.20 -0.07
C VAL A 1 -3.72 4.09 0.75
N GLY A 2 -3.46 4.32 2.06
CA GLY A 2 -4.31 5.14 2.94
C GLY A 2 -4.53 6.57 2.43
N LEU A 3 -3.47 7.25 2.04
CA LEU A 3 -3.55 8.59 1.45
C LEU A 3 -4.37 8.62 0.16
N CYS A 4 -4.21 7.63 -0.71
CA CYS A 4 -4.95 7.55 -1.97
C CYS A 4 -6.46 7.30 -1.75
N MET A 5 -6.81 6.53 -0.71
CA MET A 5 -8.21 6.29 -0.34
C MET A 5 -8.82 7.51 0.35
N HIS A 6 -8.09 8.13 1.26
CA HIS A 6 -8.57 9.30 2.01
C HIS A 6 -8.70 10.55 1.12
N SER A 7 -7.78 10.78 0.20
CA SER A 7 -7.82 11.91 -0.74
C SER A 7 -8.87 11.76 -1.84
N GLY A 8 -9.48 10.58 -2.01
CA GLY A 8 -10.37 10.31 -3.13
C GLY A 8 -9.65 10.23 -4.50
N PHE A 9 -8.32 10.28 -4.49
CA PHE A 9 -7.50 10.19 -5.71
C PHE A 9 -7.81 8.93 -6.51
N TRP A 10 -7.91 7.78 -5.84
CA TRP A 10 -8.25 6.52 -6.48
C TRP A 10 -9.62 6.52 -7.14
N GLU A 11 -10.61 7.14 -6.49
CA GLU A 11 -11.95 7.29 -7.09
C GLU A 11 -11.94 8.24 -8.28
N ALA A 12 -11.19 9.34 -8.22
CA ALA A 12 -11.06 10.28 -9.32
C ALA A 12 -10.42 9.62 -10.55
N VAL A 13 -9.33 8.88 -10.35
CA VAL A 13 -8.66 8.10 -11.41
C VAL A 13 -9.61 7.05 -12.00
N ARG A 14 -10.31 6.29 -11.16
CA ARG A 14 -11.27 5.28 -11.61
C ARG A 14 -12.45 5.88 -12.37
N ARG A 15 -12.97 7.04 -11.95
CA ARG A 15 -14.05 7.75 -12.65
C ARG A 15 -13.63 8.22 -14.04
N VAL A 16 -12.38 8.66 -14.20
CA VAL A 16 -11.84 9.06 -15.50
C VAL A 16 -11.65 7.87 -16.42
N ILE A 17 -11.07 6.77 -15.92
CA ILE A 17 -10.71 5.60 -16.73
C ILE A 17 -11.96 4.77 -17.11
N PHE A 18 -12.88 4.56 -16.15
CA PHE A 18 -13.98 3.60 -16.35
C PHE A 18 -15.33 4.23 -16.69
N HIS A 19 -15.62 5.48 -16.30
CA HIS A 19 -16.97 6.03 -16.39
C HIS A 19 -17.10 7.29 -17.25
N GLY A 20 -16.03 7.89 -17.74
CA GLY A 20 -16.10 9.09 -18.60
C GLY A 20 -16.92 10.26 -18.01
N ARG A 21 -17.29 10.23 -16.74
CA ARG A 21 -18.12 11.25 -16.09
C ARG A 21 -17.38 12.58 -16.03
N LYS A 22 -18.09 13.65 -16.34
CA LYS A 22 -17.56 15.02 -16.30
C LYS A 22 -17.11 15.35 -14.89
N LEU A 23 -15.80 15.36 -14.66
CA LEU A 23 -15.20 15.92 -13.46
C LEU A 23 -15.37 17.44 -13.45
N SER A 24 -15.47 18.01 -12.23
CA SER A 24 -15.41 19.47 -12.06
C SER A 24 -14.12 20.03 -12.68
N ARG A 25 -14.16 21.25 -13.19
CA ARG A 25 -12.95 21.90 -13.76
C ARG A 25 -11.78 21.96 -12.79
N LYS A 26 -12.06 22.10 -11.48
CA LYS A 26 -11.04 22.02 -10.42
C LYS A 26 -10.45 20.63 -10.30
N GLU A 27 -11.28 19.61 -10.22
CA GLU A 27 -10.83 18.20 -10.11
C GLU A 27 -10.00 17.76 -11.31
N LYS A 28 -10.37 18.19 -12.53
CA LYS A 28 -9.58 17.92 -13.75
C LYS A 28 -8.18 18.53 -13.66
N ARG A 29 -8.09 19.80 -13.26
CA ARG A 29 -6.79 20.51 -13.12
C ARG A 29 -5.94 19.86 -12.04
N SER A 30 -6.52 19.53 -10.89
CA SER A 30 -5.84 18.87 -9.78
C SER A 30 -5.32 17.48 -10.16
N LEU A 31 -6.11 16.73 -10.89
CA LEU A 31 -5.73 15.40 -11.36
C LEU A 31 -4.62 15.49 -12.42
N LEU A 32 -4.72 16.44 -13.35
CA LEU A 32 -3.69 16.67 -14.36
C LEU A 32 -2.37 17.07 -13.69
N LEU A 33 -2.40 17.96 -12.70
CA LEU A 33 -1.24 18.41 -11.95
C LEU A 33 -0.60 17.26 -11.16
N SER A 34 -1.40 16.43 -10.50
CA SER A 34 -0.92 15.24 -9.81
C SER A 34 -0.28 14.23 -10.78
N LEU A 35 -0.88 14.02 -11.97
CA LEU A 35 -0.33 13.12 -12.97
C LEU A 35 0.97 13.66 -13.59
N THR A 36 1.08 14.96 -13.82
CA THR A 36 2.34 15.56 -14.33
C THR A 36 3.47 15.40 -13.34
N VAL A 37 3.23 15.60 -12.05
CA VAL A 37 4.24 15.34 -11.01
C VAL A 37 4.59 13.87 -10.94
N GLY A 38 3.61 12.97 -11.06
CA GLY A 38 3.86 11.52 -11.14
C GLY A 38 4.74 11.14 -12.34
N ALA A 39 4.48 11.75 -13.50
CA ALA A 39 5.29 11.53 -14.71
C ALA A 39 6.73 12.02 -14.53
N VAL A 40 6.92 13.20 -13.92
CA VAL A 40 8.26 13.73 -13.60
C VAL A 40 8.98 12.82 -12.61
N TYR A 41 8.27 12.32 -11.60
CA TYR A 41 8.83 11.36 -10.63
C TYR A 41 9.29 10.06 -11.30
N ILE A 42 8.46 9.47 -12.16
CA ILE A 42 8.81 8.25 -12.91
C ILE A 42 10.01 8.51 -13.81
N LEU A 43 10.05 9.65 -14.49
CA LEU A 43 11.16 10.05 -15.34
C LEU A 43 12.46 10.20 -14.53
N ALA A 44 12.39 10.80 -13.35
CA ALA A 44 13.54 10.91 -12.45
C ALA A 44 14.05 9.53 -12.00
N VAL A 45 13.17 8.63 -11.61
CA VAL A 45 13.52 7.25 -11.24
C VAL A 45 14.16 6.51 -12.42
N LEU A 46 13.61 6.66 -13.63
CA LEU A 46 14.18 6.07 -14.85
C LEU A 46 15.55 6.65 -15.17
N CYS A 47 15.76 7.96 -15.04
CA CYS A 47 17.06 8.59 -15.22
C CYS A 47 18.10 8.05 -14.23
N LEU A 48 17.71 7.84 -12.96
CA LEU A 48 18.60 7.25 -11.95
C LEU A 48 18.90 5.77 -12.22
N ALA A 49 17.93 5.04 -12.79
CA ALA A 49 18.09 3.61 -13.10
C ALA A 49 18.92 3.37 -14.38
N LEU A 50 18.70 4.18 -15.41
CA LEU A 50 19.31 4.03 -16.74
C LEU A 50 20.52 4.94 -16.96
N GLY A 51 20.68 5.95 -16.10
CA GLY A 51 21.76 6.94 -16.22
C GLY A 51 23.15 6.33 -16.11
N PRO A 52 24.16 7.04 -16.65
CA PRO A 52 25.55 6.56 -16.68
C PRO A 52 26.15 6.40 -15.27
N TRP A 53 25.53 6.97 -14.27
CA TRP A 53 26.01 6.92 -12.88
C TRP A 53 25.69 5.62 -12.16
N GLY A 54 24.81 4.77 -12.70
CA GLY A 54 24.57 3.41 -12.23
C GLY A 54 24.20 3.24 -10.75
N ILE A 55 23.74 4.33 -10.09
CA ILE A 55 23.55 4.40 -8.62
C ILE A 55 22.63 3.29 -8.10
N VAL A 56 21.71 2.83 -8.93
CA VAL A 56 20.65 1.87 -8.55
C VAL A 56 20.83 0.51 -9.24
N ARG A 57 21.91 0.36 -10.02
CA ARG A 57 22.28 -0.91 -10.67
C ARG A 57 23.08 -1.81 -9.74
N SER A 58 22.98 -3.12 -9.97
CA SER A 58 23.86 -4.09 -9.33
C SER A 58 25.33 -3.89 -9.77
N ILE A 59 26.28 -4.31 -8.93
CA ILE A 59 27.72 -4.29 -9.21
C ILE A 59 28.04 -5.02 -10.53
N THR A 60 27.22 -5.99 -10.93
CA THR A 60 27.32 -6.73 -12.19
C THR A 60 26.71 -6.03 -13.40
N GLY A 61 26.18 -4.79 -13.23
CA GLY A 61 25.53 -4.01 -14.28
C GLY A 61 24.13 -4.47 -14.70
N GLY A 62 23.62 -5.56 -14.11
CA GLY A 62 22.29 -6.09 -14.37
C GLY A 62 21.19 -5.40 -13.53
N LEU A 63 19.95 -5.44 -14.02
CA LEU A 63 18.76 -4.97 -13.28
C LEU A 63 18.20 -6.07 -12.36
N LYS A 64 18.58 -7.32 -12.57
CA LYS A 64 18.15 -8.47 -11.77
C LYS A 64 18.99 -8.54 -10.49
N ASN A 65 18.36 -8.65 -9.32
CA ASN A 65 19.00 -8.56 -8.00
C ASN A 65 19.72 -7.21 -7.77
N SER A 66 19.18 -6.13 -8.29
CA SER A 66 19.67 -4.78 -8.02
C SER A 66 18.85 -4.14 -6.86
N PRO A 67 19.43 -3.15 -6.17
CA PRO A 67 18.68 -2.37 -5.17
C PRO A 67 17.37 -1.80 -5.74
N LEU A 68 17.33 -1.54 -7.05
CA LEU A 68 16.12 -1.12 -7.74
C LEU A 68 15.05 -2.21 -7.73
N SER A 69 15.40 -3.48 -8.04
CA SER A 69 14.41 -4.56 -8.11
C SER A 69 13.78 -4.88 -6.75
N GLU A 70 14.55 -4.74 -5.68
CA GLU A 70 14.05 -4.91 -4.31
C GLU A 70 13.26 -3.68 -3.83
N GLY A 71 13.69 -2.49 -4.25
CA GLY A 71 13.09 -1.21 -3.87
C GLY A 71 11.90 -0.75 -4.69
N VAL A 72 11.54 -1.42 -5.80
CA VAL A 72 10.45 -0.99 -6.71
C VAL A 72 9.14 -0.77 -5.98
N SER A 73 8.75 -1.65 -5.05
CA SER A 73 7.49 -1.52 -4.32
C SER A 73 7.47 -0.27 -3.42
N TYR A 74 8.61 0.06 -2.81
CA TYR A 74 8.76 1.28 -2.00
C TYR A 74 8.73 2.54 -2.86
N LEU A 75 9.43 2.53 -4.00
CA LEU A 75 9.44 3.65 -4.96
C LEU A 75 8.03 3.91 -5.52
N LEU A 76 7.30 2.86 -5.90
CA LEU A 76 5.92 2.99 -6.36
C LEU A 76 5.02 3.53 -5.26
N SER A 77 5.14 3.03 -4.03
CA SER A 77 4.37 3.50 -2.89
C SER A 77 4.63 4.98 -2.59
N LEU A 78 5.90 5.39 -2.63
CA LEU A 78 6.31 6.79 -2.43
C LEU A 78 5.73 7.70 -3.52
N GLY A 79 5.86 7.30 -4.79
CA GLY A 79 5.32 8.05 -5.93
C GLY A 79 3.80 8.24 -5.84
N LEU A 80 3.07 7.16 -5.54
CA LEU A 80 1.63 7.24 -5.32
C LEU A 80 1.26 8.11 -4.11
N GLY A 81 2.06 8.08 -3.04
CA GLY A 81 1.90 8.94 -1.88
C GLY A 81 2.03 10.42 -2.23
N ILE A 82 3.07 10.79 -2.97
CA ILE A 82 3.30 12.16 -3.44
C ILE A 82 2.14 12.64 -4.32
N MET A 83 1.71 11.82 -5.28
CA MET A 83 0.58 12.15 -6.16
C MET A 83 -0.71 12.38 -5.38
N ALA A 84 -0.99 11.54 -4.38
CA ALA A 84 -2.18 11.66 -3.52
C ALA A 84 -2.16 12.91 -2.65
N ILE A 85 -0.98 13.30 -2.13
CA ILE A 85 -0.81 14.54 -1.35
C ILE A 85 -1.07 15.76 -2.23
N ILE A 86 -0.45 15.83 -3.42
CA ILE A 86 -0.59 16.94 -4.34
C ILE A 86 -2.05 17.07 -4.80
N TYR A 87 -2.69 15.96 -5.11
CA TYR A 87 -4.11 15.94 -5.44
C TYR A 87 -4.96 16.49 -4.28
N GLY A 88 -4.72 16.01 -3.05
CA GLY A 88 -5.42 16.44 -1.86
C GLY A 88 -5.28 17.94 -1.56
N TYR A 89 -4.08 18.50 -1.75
CA TYR A 89 -3.86 19.95 -1.65
C TYR A 89 -4.59 20.72 -2.73
N SER A 90 -4.56 20.22 -3.96
CA SER A 90 -5.15 20.91 -5.12
C SER A 90 -6.69 20.97 -5.07
N ILE A 91 -7.34 20.06 -4.36
CA ILE A 91 -8.80 20.08 -4.13
C ILE A 91 -9.19 20.73 -2.78
N ASP A 92 -8.24 21.37 -2.09
CA ASP A 92 -8.42 21.99 -0.77
C ASP A 92 -8.81 21.01 0.37
N LEU A 93 -8.58 19.70 0.18
CA LEU A 93 -8.84 18.69 1.20
C LEU A 93 -7.80 18.72 2.31
N TYR A 94 -6.53 18.94 1.94
CA TYR A 94 -5.42 19.07 2.89
C TYR A 94 -5.04 20.54 3.01
N ARG A 95 -5.33 21.15 4.15
CA ARG A 95 -4.97 22.54 4.47
C ARG A 95 -3.87 22.64 5.52
N THR A 96 -3.74 21.58 6.32
CA THR A 96 -2.81 21.52 7.43
C THR A 96 -2.05 20.19 7.41
N ASP A 97 -0.82 20.18 7.93
CA ASP A 97 -0.02 18.95 8.06
C ASP A 97 -0.74 17.85 8.85
N ARG A 98 -1.59 18.26 9.80
CA ARG A 98 -2.47 17.31 10.54
C ARG A 98 -3.42 16.53 9.63
N ASP A 99 -3.88 17.13 8.55
CA ASP A 99 -4.80 16.45 7.62
C ASP A 99 -4.07 15.39 6.81
N ILE A 100 -2.79 15.62 6.49
CA ILE A 100 -1.92 14.61 5.86
C ILE A 100 -1.68 13.44 6.82
N ILE A 101 -1.37 13.74 8.09
CA ILE A 101 -1.18 12.71 9.13
C ILE A 101 -2.45 11.88 9.29
N LYS A 102 -3.63 12.49 9.32
CA LYS A 102 -4.92 11.78 9.33
C LYS A 102 -5.10 10.90 8.10
N GLY A 103 -4.74 11.39 6.92
CA GLY A 103 -4.78 10.62 5.67
C GLY A 103 -3.84 9.41 5.69
N MET A 104 -2.64 9.56 6.25
CA MET A 104 -1.69 8.46 6.43
C MET A 104 -2.20 7.44 7.45
N SER A 105 -2.72 7.92 8.58
CA SER A 105 -3.24 7.08 9.66
C SER A 105 -4.56 6.39 9.30
N TYR A 106 -5.29 6.88 8.30
CA TYR A 106 -6.60 6.37 7.91
C TYR A 106 -6.62 4.85 7.69
N SER A 107 -5.63 4.31 7.01
CA SER A 107 -5.51 2.86 6.80
C SER A 107 -5.26 2.11 8.09
N PHE A 108 -4.40 2.62 8.96
CA PHE A 108 -4.11 1.98 10.25
C PHE A 108 -5.34 1.95 11.15
N VAL A 109 -6.07 3.06 11.24
CA VAL A 109 -7.31 3.14 12.01
C VAL A 109 -8.35 2.17 11.47
N ARG A 110 -8.48 2.09 10.14
CA ARG A 110 -9.45 1.18 9.49
C ARG A 110 -9.11 -0.29 9.72
N PHE A 111 -7.83 -0.64 9.72
CA PHE A 111 -7.37 -2.02 9.88
C PHE A 111 -6.90 -2.35 11.30
N SER A 112 -7.05 -1.44 12.26
CA SER A 112 -6.57 -1.62 13.64
C SER A 112 -7.13 -2.90 14.29
N GLY A 113 -8.42 -3.15 14.15
CA GLY A 113 -9.05 -4.36 14.66
C GLY A 113 -8.47 -5.64 14.05
N TYR A 114 -8.21 -5.62 12.75
CA TYR A 114 -7.55 -6.74 12.07
C TYR A 114 -6.11 -6.94 12.58
N CYS A 115 -5.34 -5.86 12.74
CA CYS A 115 -3.97 -5.94 13.26
C CYS A 115 -3.91 -6.54 14.66
N VAL A 116 -4.85 -6.15 15.55
CA VAL A 116 -4.94 -6.72 16.90
C VAL A 116 -5.27 -8.21 16.84
N THR A 117 -6.27 -8.59 16.05
CA THR A 117 -6.65 -10.00 15.91
C THR A 117 -5.50 -10.84 15.33
N LEU A 118 -4.83 -10.30 14.31
CA LEU A 118 -3.68 -10.96 13.67
C LEU A 118 -2.53 -11.14 14.67
N PHE A 119 -2.27 -10.16 15.53
CA PHE A 119 -1.26 -10.26 16.58
C PHE A 119 -1.57 -11.45 17.51
N PHE A 120 -2.80 -11.60 17.99
CA PHE A 120 -3.18 -12.74 18.85
C PHE A 120 -3.12 -14.07 18.10
N VAL A 121 -3.51 -14.12 16.84
CA VAL A 121 -3.40 -15.34 16.01
C VAL A 121 -1.93 -15.76 15.89
N ILE A 122 -1.04 -14.83 15.57
CA ILE A 122 0.39 -15.12 15.46
C ILE A 122 0.93 -15.65 16.79
N GLN A 123 0.62 -14.99 17.92
CA GLN A 123 1.06 -15.39 19.24
C GLN A 123 0.57 -16.80 19.59
N LEU A 124 -0.69 -17.10 19.33
CA LEU A 124 -1.27 -18.42 19.60
C LEU A 124 -0.57 -19.52 18.78
N PHE A 125 -0.43 -19.33 17.48
CA PHE A 125 0.18 -20.35 16.62
C PHE A 125 1.68 -20.52 16.90
N THR A 126 2.39 -19.43 17.18
CA THR A 126 3.81 -19.49 17.57
C THR A 126 3.96 -20.25 18.89
N SER A 127 3.10 -19.99 19.87
CA SER A 127 3.10 -20.70 21.16
C SER A 127 2.80 -22.20 21.00
N LEU A 128 1.81 -22.54 20.17
CA LEU A 128 1.47 -23.95 19.87
C LEU A 128 2.64 -24.67 19.20
N HIS A 129 3.30 -24.03 18.26
CA HIS A 129 4.47 -24.61 17.59
C HIS A 129 5.64 -24.79 18.56
N TYR A 130 5.91 -23.79 19.40
CA TYR A 130 6.99 -23.81 20.37
C TYR A 130 6.79 -24.92 21.45
N THR A 131 5.55 -25.16 21.85
CA THR A 131 5.22 -26.22 22.84
C THR A 131 5.16 -27.60 22.23
N GLY A 132 5.28 -27.77 20.92
CA GLY A 132 5.18 -29.05 20.23
C GLY A 132 3.76 -29.65 20.22
N LEU A 133 2.75 -28.90 20.61
CA LEU A 133 1.35 -29.32 20.60
C LEU A 133 0.83 -29.58 19.17
N ASP A 134 1.44 -29.02 18.16
CA ASP A 134 1.18 -29.30 16.76
C ASP A 134 1.38 -30.80 16.42
N SER A 135 2.47 -31.39 16.92
CA SER A 135 2.75 -32.80 16.76
C SER A 135 1.84 -33.69 17.62
N PHE A 136 1.43 -33.22 18.81
CA PHE A 136 0.49 -33.93 19.67
C PHE A 136 -0.90 -34.07 19.04
N PHE A 137 -1.36 -33.06 18.31
CA PHE A 137 -2.63 -33.12 17.56
C PHE A 137 -2.51 -33.85 16.22
N GLY A 138 -1.35 -34.44 15.90
CA GLY A 138 -1.13 -35.15 14.64
C GLY A 138 -1.22 -34.27 13.40
N LEU A 139 -1.09 -32.97 13.57
CA LEU A 139 -1.07 -32.01 12.46
C LEU A 139 0.27 -32.11 11.72
N SER A 140 0.20 -32.46 10.44
CA SER A 140 1.40 -32.35 9.59
C SER A 140 1.82 -30.89 9.47
N SER A 141 3.09 -30.65 9.22
CA SER A 141 3.64 -29.28 9.01
C SER A 141 2.82 -28.48 7.97
N GLU A 142 2.33 -29.12 6.94
CA GLU A 142 1.47 -28.50 5.92
C GLU A 142 0.08 -28.15 6.47
N GLY A 143 -0.54 -29.06 7.24
CA GLY A 143 -1.84 -28.83 7.88
C GLY A 143 -1.82 -27.67 8.86
N PHE A 144 -0.75 -27.56 9.64
CA PHE A 144 -0.53 -26.44 10.56
C PHE A 144 -0.43 -25.09 9.82
N THR A 145 0.32 -25.05 8.71
CA THR A 145 0.48 -23.86 7.87
C THR A 145 -0.85 -23.44 7.24
N ILE A 146 -1.64 -24.39 6.76
CA ILE A 146 -2.96 -24.11 6.18
C ILE A 146 -3.89 -23.53 7.25
N LEU A 147 -3.93 -24.14 8.45
CA LEU A 147 -4.76 -23.66 9.55
C LEU A 147 -4.37 -22.25 9.99
N TYR A 148 -3.08 -21.98 10.14
CA TYR A 148 -2.54 -20.64 10.43
C TYR A 148 -2.98 -19.63 9.38
N THR A 149 -2.82 -19.97 8.11
CA THR A 149 -3.18 -19.07 6.99
C THR A 149 -4.67 -18.78 6.98
N LEU A 150 -5.52 -19.80 7.17
CA LEU A 150 -6.98 -19.62 7.25
C LEU A 150 -7.38 -18.72 8.43
N CYS A 151 -6.83 -18.98 9.62
CA CYS A 151 -7.10 -18.16 10.80
C CYS A 151 -6.62 -16.71 10.65
N SER A 152 -5.55 -16.49 9.90
CA SER A 152 -5.03 -15.14 9.61
C SER A 152 -5.91 -14.36 8.62
N ILE A 153 -6.52 -15.05 7.67
CA ILE A 153 -7.35 -14.43 6.61
C ILE A 153 -8.80 -14.24 7.09
N LEU A 154 -9.32 -15.13 7.92
CA LEU A 154 -10.72 -15.14 8.35
C LEU A 154 -11.19 -13.80 8.98
N PRO A 155 -10.44 -13.12 9.85
CA PRO A 155 -10.85 -11.84 10.42
C PRO A 155 -10.98 -10.73 9.38
N LEU A 156 -10.31 -10.85 8.25
CA LEU A 156 -10.37 -9.88 7.16
C LEU A 156 -11.75 -9.89 6.49
N PHE A 157 -12.36 -11.08 6.36
CA PHE A 157 -13.72 -11.25 5.85
C PHE A 157 -14.79 -10.86 6.88
N VAL A 158 -14.58 -11.19 8.14
CA VAL A 158 -15.54 -10.88 9.22
C VAL A 158 -15.52 -9.38 9.55
N GLY A 159 -14.34 -8.75 9.54
CA GLY A 159 -14.19 -7.31 9.79
C GLY A 159 -14.74 -6.43 8.67
N GLY A 160 -14.71 -6.90 7.43
CA GLY A 160 -15.22 -6.16 6.27
C GLY A 160 -16.71 -5.85 6.31
N ASN A 161 -17.49 -6.61 7.05
CA ASN A 161 -18.96 -6.47 7.13
C ASN A 161 -19.43 -5.45 8.18
N LYS A 162 -18.55 -4.97 9.07
CA LYS A 162 -18.86 -3.95 10.09
C LYS A 162 -18.47 -2.52 9.73
N LEU A 163 -18.01 -2.30 8.49
CA LEU A 163 -17.48 -1.02 8.00
C LEU A 163 -18.43 -0.36 6.96
N LYS A 164 -19.73 -0.51 7.17
CA LYS A 164 -20.75 0.34 6.52
C LYS A 164 -21.10 1.52 7.38
#